data_de45a5069dbbdfce369ee8583ffa1b52
#
_entry.id   de45a5069dbbdfce369ee8583ffa1b52
#
_cell.length_a   1.000
_cell.length_b   1.000
_cell.length_c   1.000
_cell.angle_alpha   90.00
_cell.angle_beta   90.00
_cell.angle_gamma   90.00
#
_symmetry.space_group_name_H-M   'P 1'
#
loop_
_entity.id
_entity.type
_entity.pdbx_description
1 polymer ?
#
loop_
_entity_poly.entity_id
_entity_poly.type
_entity_poly.pdbx_seq_one_letter_code
_entity_poly.pdbx_strand_id
1 'polypeptide(L)'
;MIEQGQHLPEGTLSQLTKDGMVNHHVKELFAGKKVVLFAVPGAFTPTCSEAHLPGYVVQADKLKEKGVDIIACVAVNDAFVMKAWGEAQNASELMMLADGDASFTKALGLEMDTAGFGGVRSQRYAMIIEDGVVTTLNVEAPKSFEVSKVEAILEAL
;
A
#
# COMPACT_ATOMS: atom_id res chain seq x y z
N MET A 1 -13.59 -8.77 4.97
CA MET A 1 -12.85 -8.00 3.95
C MET A 1 -13.59 -6.74 3.59
N ILE A 2 -12.90 -5.62 3.52
CA ILE A 2 -13.49 -4.35 3.10
C ILE A 2 -14.01 -4.48 1.65
N GLU A 3 -15.02 -3.69 1.30
CA GLU A 3 -15.64 -3.71 -0.02
C GLU A 3 -15.66 -2.31 -0.63
N GLN A 4 -15.79 -2.27 -1.96
CA GLN A 4 -15.96 -1.01 -2.67
C GLN A 4 -17.18 -0.25 -2.16
N GLY A 5 -17.06 1.06 -2.02
CA GLY A 5 -18.08 1.92 -1.46
C GLY A 5 -17.99 2.14 0.05
N GLN A 6 -17.19 1.36 0.74
CA GLN A 6 -17.01 1.50 2.19
C GLN A 6 -15.91 2.51 2.53
N HIS A 7 -16.07 3.13 3.68
CA HIS A 7 -15.02 3.97 4.25
C HIS A 7 -13.90 3.11 4.81
N LEU A 8 -12.66 3.60 4.71
CA LEU A 8 -11.53 2.97 5.38
C LEU A 8 -11.77 2.93 6.88
N PRO A 9 -11.35 1.85 7.56
CA PRO A 9 -11.40 1.80 9.02
C PRO A 9 -10.40 2.79 9.63
N GLU A 10 -10.59 3.09 10.90
CA GLU A 10 -9.59 3.82 11.66
C GLU A 10 -8.32 2.98 11.77
N GLY A 11 -7.20 3.63 11.79
CA GLY A 11 -5.91 2.96 11.93
C GLY A 11 -4.77 3.95 11.90
N THR A 12 -3.61 3.47 12.30
CA THR A 12 -2.38 4.25 12.30
C THR A 12 -1.33 3.51 11.49
N LEU A 13 -0.69 4.23 10.58
CA LEU A 13 0.42 3.72 9.78
C LEU A 13 1.65 4.59 10.07
N SER A 14 2.79 3.95 10.22
CA SER A 14 4.02 4.65 10.53
C SER A 14 4.84 4.92 9.27
N GLN A 15 5.56 6.03 9.28
CA GLN A 15 6.49 6.38 8.21
C GLN A 15 7.76 6.96 8.84
N LEU A 16 8.91 6.43 8.47
CA LEU A 16 10.18 7.01 8.87
C LEU A 16 10.59 8.04 7.81
N THR A 17 10.60 9.31 8.20
CA THR A 17 11.04 10.40 7.33
C THR A 17 12.44 10.85 7.71
N LYS A 18 13.04 11.72 6.91
CA LYS A 18 14.33 12.33 7.25
C LYS A 18 14.28 13.15 8.56
N ASP A 19 13.09 13.58 8.96
CA ASP A 19 12.88 14.36 10.18
C ASP A 19 12.42 13.51 11.37
N GLY A 20 12.34 12.19 11.21
CA GLY A 20 11.98 11.25 12.25
C GLY A 20 10.74 10.42 11.94
N MET A 21 10.30 9.67 12.95
CA MET A 21 9.13 8.80 12.84
C MET A 21 7.84 9.62 12.90
N VAL A 22 6.95 9.35 11.97
CA VAL A 22 5.61 9.95 11.93
C VAL A 22 4.58 8.84 12.01
N ASN A 23 3.59 8.99 12.89
CA ASN A 23 2.46 8.09 12.99
C ASN A 23 1.25 8.79 12.37
N HIS A 24 0.84 8.32 11.20
CA HIS A 24 -0.28 8.89 10.47
C HIS A 24 -1.59 8.22 10.89
N HIS A 25 -2.58 9.04 11.21
CA HIS A 25 -3.95 8.56 11.33
C HIS A 25 -4.53 8.46 9.92
N VAL A 26 -4.95 7.28 9.52
CA VAL A 26 -5.36 6.98 8.14
C VAL A 26 -6.45 7.94 7.66
N LYS A 27 -7.46 8.20 8.48
CA LYS A 27 -8.56 9.09 8.10
C LYS A 27 -8.09 10.53 7.83
N GLU A 28 -7.15 11.02 8.63
CA GLU A 28 -6.59 12.36 8.45
C GLU A 28 -5.66 12.42 7.24
N LEU A 29 -4.83 11.39 7.08
CA LEU A 29 -3.85 11.33 6.00
C LEU A 29 -4.51 11.40 4.62
N PHE A 30 -5.62 10.68 4.45
CA PHE A 30 -6.29 10.52 3.16
C PHE A 30 -7.51 11.41 2.98
N ALA A 31 -7.88 12.22 3.98
CA ALA A 31 -9.06 13.08 3.89
C ALA A 31 -8.96 14.07 2.72
N GLY A 32 -10.00 14.13 1.91
CA GLY A 32 -10.10 15.05 0.78
C GLY A 32 -9.15 14.74 -0.38
N LYS A 33 -8.52 13.57 -0.40
CA LYS A 33 -7.49 13.22 -1.39
C LYS A 33 -7.86 11.99 -2.19
N LYS A 34 -7.35 11.93 -3.42
CA LYS A 34 -7.39 10.74 -4.25
C LYS A 34 -6.10 9.97 -4.05
N VAL A 35 -6.21 8.76 -3.55
CA VAL A 35 -5.08 7.93 -3.13
C VAL A 35 -5.07 6.61 -3.88
N VAL A 36 -3.90 6.21 -4.33
CA VAL A 36 -3.65 4.83 -4.76
C VAL A 36 -2.81 4.19 -3.66
N LEU A 37 -3.39 3.19 -3.01
CA LEU A 37 -2.73 2.42 -1.96
C LEU A 37 -2.54 0.99 -2.44
N PHE A 38 -1.32 0.51 -2.47
CA PHE A 38 -1.07 -0.90 -2.77
C PHE A 38 -0.30 -1.55 -1.63
N ALA A 39 -0.55 -2.84 -1.44
CA ALA A 39 0.04 -3.61 -0.35
C ALA A 39 0.80 -4.80 -0.89
N VAL A 40 1.88 -5.11 -0.21
CA VAL A 40 2.74 -6.25 -0.52
C VAL A 40 2.87 -7.14 0.71
N PRO A 41 3.03 -8.47 0.52
CA PRO A 41 3.24 -9.39 1.65
C PRO A 41 4.53 -9.14 2.42
N GLY A 42 5.55 -8.57 1.80
CA GLY A 42 6.78 -8.26 2.51
C GLY A 42 7.77 -7.46 1.67
N ALA A 43 8.36 -6.45 2.30
CA ALA A 43 9.47 -5.70 1.71
C ALA A 43 10.63 -6.65 1.41
N PHE A 44 11.39 -6.35 0.37
CA PHE A 44 12.56 -7.12 -0.09
C PHE A 44 12.27 -8.55 -0.56
N THR A 45 11.01 -8.94 -0.68
CA THR A 45 10.65 -10.25 -1.26
C THR A 45 10.61 -10.16 -2.79
N PRO A 46 10.75 -11.30 -3.54
CA PRO A 46 10.98 -11.24 -4.99
C PRO A 46 9.94 -10.45 -5.81
N THR A 47 8.68 -10.86 -5.82
CA THR A 47 7.65 -10.18 -6.65
C THR A 47 7.44 -8.72 -6.20
N CYS A 48 7.51 -8.47 -4.90
CA CYS A 48 7.37 -7.13 -4.36
C CYS A 48 8.48 -6.20 -4.85
N SER A 49 9.71 -6.71 -4.89
CA SER A 49 10.90 -5.93 -5.27
C SER A 49 11.18 -5.91 -6.77
N GLU A 50 10.77 -6.95 -7.51
CA GLU A 50 11.07 -7.09 -8.93
C GLU A 50 9.98 -6.53 -9.84
N ALA A 51 8.75 -6.51 -9.40
CA ALA A 51 7.62 -6.15 -10.26
C ALA A 51 6.62 -5.18 -9.61
N HIS A 52 6.12 -5.44 -8.42
CA HIS A 52 5.02 -4.67 -7.85
C HIS A 52 5.43 -3.21 -7.54
N LEU A 53 6.38 -3.01 -6.67
CA LEU A 53 6.87 -1.66 -6.35
C LEU A 53 7.47 -0.96 -7.56
N PRO A 54 8.36 -1.60 -8.35
CA PRO A 54 8.93 -0.92 -9.52
C PRO A 54 7.89 -0.43 -10.53
N GLY A 55 6.82 -1.15 -10.74
CA GLY A 55 5.74 -0.71 -11.63
C GLY A 55 5.15 0.62 -11.20
N TYR A 56 4.85 0.79 -9.93
CA TYR A 56 4.33 2.05 -9.39
C TYR A 56 5.36 3.18 -9.42
N VAL A 57 6.63 2.87 -9.20
CA VAL A 57 7.72 3.86 -9.30
C VAL A 57 7.82 4.41 -10.73
N VAL A 58 7.83 3.53 -11.72
CA VAL A 58 7.96 3.92 -13.13
C VAL A 58 6.75 4.72 -13.61
N GLN A 59 5.56 4.39 -13.16
CA GLN A 59 4.31 5.02 -13.61
C GLN A 59 3.79 6.11 -12.66
N ALA A 60 4.57 6.54 -11.69
CA ALA A 60 4.14 7.52 -10.70
C ALA A 60 3.64 8.82 -11.35
N ASP A 61 4.34 9.32 -12.37
CA ASP A 61 3.93 10.55 -13.06
C ASP A 61 2.58 10.39 -13.76
N LYS A 62 2.33 9.24 -14.38
CA LYS A 62 1.04 8.99 -15.03
C LYS A 62 -0.10 8.94 -14.03
N LEU A 63 0.12 8.36 -12.85
CA LEU A 63 -0.87 8.35 -11.79
C LEU A 63 -1.20 9.78 -11.34
N LYS A 64 -0.19 10.61 -11.15
CA LYS A 64 -0.37 12.01 -10.77
C LYS A 64 -1.11 12.81 -11.84
N GLU A 65 -0.82 12.57 -13.11
CA GLU A 65 -1.54 13.20 -14.23
C GLU A 65 -3.02 12.87 -14.24
N LYS A 66 -3.39 11.68 -13.71
CA LYS A 66 -4.79 11.27 -13.58
C LYS A 66 -5.46 11.78 -12.30
N GLY A 67 -4.81 12.68 -11.56
CA GLY A 67 -5.38 13.33 -10.39
C GLY A 67 -5.09 12.63 -9.06
N VAL A 68 -4.19 11.67 -9.03
CA VAL A 68 -3.79 10.98 -7.79
C VAL A 68 -2.92 11.91 -6.97
N ASP A 69 -3.34 12.19 -5.74
CA ASP A 69 -2.61 13.06 -4.80
C ASP A 69 -1.52 12.31 -4.04
N ILE A 70 -1.80 11.06 -3.65
CA ILE A 70 -0.88 10.24 -2.88
C ILE A 70 -0.79 8.86 -3.51
N ILE A 71 0.44 8.38 -3.71
CA ILE A 71 0.72 7.01 -4.07
C ILE A 71 1.42 6.40 -2.87
N ALA A 72 0.83 5.38 -2.25
CA ALA A 72 1.35 4.79 -1.02
C ALA A 72 1.48 3.27 -1.13
N CYS A 73 2.56 2.77 -0.55
CA CYS A 73 2.80 1.34 -0.40
C CYS A 73 2.73 0.99 1.09
N VAL A 74 2.01 -0.05 1.43
CA VAL A 74 1.92 -0.54 2.81
C VAL A 74 2.30 -2.01 2.90
N ALA A 75 2.94 -2.37 3.98
CA ALA A 75 3.26 -3.77 4.28
C ALA A 75 3.31 -3.98 5.79
N VAL A 76 3.18 -5.24 6.21
CA VAL A 76 3.38 -5.65 7.60
C VAL A 76 4.89 -5.83 7.82
N ASN A 77 5.56 -4.70 7.87
CA ASN A 77 6.98 -4.53 8.18
C ASN A 77 7.09 -3.28 9.05
N ASP A 78 8.21 -3.11 9.74
CA ASP A 78 8.43 -1.87 10.47
C ASP A 78 8.81 -0.71 9.54
N ALA A 79 8.76 0.50 10.08
CA ALA A 79 9.01 1.71 9.29
C ALA A 79 10.48 1.83 8.83
N PHE A 80 11.42 1.26 9.56
CA PHE A 80 12.84 1.27 9.17
C PHE A 80 13.05 0.43 7.91
N VAL A 81 12.44 -0.75 7.88
CA VAL A 81 12.50 -1.64 6.71
C VAL A 81 11.82 -0.98 5.50
N MET A 82 10.67 -0.36 5.70
CA MET A 82 9.93 0.29 4.62
C MET A 82 10.73 1.46 4.03
N LYS A 83 11.37 2.25 4.86
CA LYS A 83 12.22 3.35 4.40
C LYS A 83 13.40 2.82 3.58
N ALA A 84 14.11 1.81 4.10
CA ALA A 84 15.26 1.23 3.42
C ALA A 84 14.88 0.62 2.08
N TRP A 85 13.74 -0.08 2.03
CA TRP A 85 13.24 -0.68 0.79
C TRP A 85 12.86 0.39 -0.23
N GLY A 86 12.19 1.44 0.19
CA GLY A 86 11.86 2.57 -0.69
C GLY A 86 13.10 3.24 -1.27
N GLU A 87 14.13 3.44 -0.47
CA GLU A 87 15.40 4.01 -0.93
C GLU A 87 16.11 3.08 -1.93
N ALA A 88 16.14 1.78 -1.64
CA ALA A 88 16.75 0.80 -2.53
C ALA A 88 16.04 0.71 -3.88
N GLN A 89 14.75 1.01 -3.93
CA GLN A 89 13.92 0.95 -5.13
C GLN A 89 13.72 2.31 -5.82
N ASN A 90 14.38 3.35 -5.35
CA ASN A 90 14.22 4.72 -5.86
C ASN A 90 12.75 5.20 -5.82
N ALA A 91 12.06 4.89 -4.75
CA ALA A 91 10.63 5.15 -4.59
C ALA A 91 10.33 6.49 -3.90
N SER A 92 11.10 7.55 -4.20
CA SER A 92 10.96 8.85 -3.54
C SER A 92 9.60 9.52 -3.79
N GLU A 93 8.92 9.16 -4.88
CA GLU A 93 7.59 9.69 -5.21
C GLU A 93 6.46 8.96 -4.48
N LEU A 94 6.76 7.88 -3.78
CA LEU A 94 5.80 7.06 -3.06
C LEU A 94 5.96 7.26 -1.56
N MET A 95 4.83 7.16 -0.85
CA MET A 95 4.81 7.14 0.60
C MET A 95 4.95 5.69 1.06
N MET A 96 6.03 5.36 1.75
CA MET A 96 6.31 4.01 2.22
C MET A 96 5.81 3.86 3.66
N LEU A 97 4.68 3.18 3.82
CA LEU A 97 3.96 3.09 5.08
C LEU A 97 4.14 1.71 5.73
N ALA A 98 4.23 1.71 7.04
CA ALA A 98 4.43 0.50 7.85
C ALA A 98 3.18 0.20 8.68
N ASP A 99 2.68 -1.03 8.56
CA ASP A 99 1.66 -1.60 9.41
C ASP A 99 2.31 -2.68 10.27
N GLY A 100 3.19 -2.26 11.19
CA GLY A 100 4.12 -3.15 11.87
C GLY A 100 3.49 -4.29 12.66
N ASP A 101 2.33 -4.07 13.24
CA ASP A 101 1.60 -5.08 14.02
C ASP A 101 0.42 -5.70 13.26
N ALA A 102 0.26 -5.38 11.98
CA ALA A 102 -0.83 -5.82 11.13
C ALA A 102 -2.22 -5.32 11.54
N SER A 103 -2.32 -4.37 12.45
CA SER A 103 -3.62 -3.90 12.95
C SER A 103 -4.50 -3.29 11.85
N PHE A 104 -3.95 -2.47 10.98
CA PHE A 104 -4.68 -1.90 9.86
C PHE A 104 -5.07 -2.98 8.84
N THR A 105 -4.13 -3.86 8.50
CA THR A 105 -4.38 -4.99 7.59
C THR A 105 -5.52 -5.88 8.10
N LYS A 106 -5.52 -6.18 9.39
CA LYS A 106 -6.61 -6.96 10.02
C LYS A 106 -7.94 -6.20 10.02
N ALA A 107 -7.91 -4.89 10.26
CA ALA A 107 -9.13 -4.07 10.21
C ALA A 107 -9.75 -4.06 8.80
N LEU A 108 -8.93 -4.14 7.76
CA LEU A 108 -9.39 -4.29 6.38
C LEU A 108 -9.91 -5.70 6.07
N GLY A 109 -9.55 -6.69 6.86
CA GLY A 109 -9.84 -8.10 6.58
C GLY A 109 -8.97 -8.66 5.45
N LEU A 110 -7.77 -8.11 5.26
CA LEU A 110 -6.85 -8.47 4.18
C LEU A 110 -5.55 -9.13 4.70
N GLU A 111 -5.59 -9.63 5.92
CA GLU A 111 -4.47 -10.38 6.47
C GLU A 111 -4.38 -11.80 5.88
N MET A 112 -3.19 -12.36 5.95
CA MET A 112 -2.96 -13.77 5.70
C MET A 112 -1.92 -14.30 6.69
N ASP A 113 -2.10 -15.53 7.14
CA ASP A 113 -1.14 -16.18 8.03
C ASP A 113 -0.12 -16.94 7.20
N THR A 114 1.12 -16.50 7.24
CA THR A 114 2.22 -17.16 6.52
C THR A 114 2.98 -18.15 7.40
N ALA A 115 2.48 -18.43 8.61
CA ALA A 115 3.07 -19.36 9.57
C ALA A 115 4.56 -19.08 9.79
N GLY A 116 5.41 -20.08 9.64
CA GLY A 116 6.85 -19.94 9.90
C GLY A 116 7.61 -19.03 8.95
N PHE A 117 7.01 -18.63 7.81
CA PHE A 117 7.66 -17.71 6.88
C PHE A 117 7.80 -16.31 7.49
N GLY A 118 6.72 -15.75 7.98
CA GLY A 118 6.74 -14.39 8.53
C GLY A 118 5.52 -14.03 9.37
N GLY A 119 4.76 -15.01 9.84
CA GLY A 119 3.59 -14.76 10.66
C GLY A 119 2.46 -14.12 9.87
N VAL A 120 1.73 -13.21 10.50
CA VAL A 120 0.61 -12.51 9.86
C VAL A 120 1.16 -11.41 8.95
N ARG A 121 0.77 -11.47 7.67
CA ARG A 121 1.17 -10.52 6.64
C ARG A 121 -0.07 -10.00 5.90
N SER A 122 0.12 -9.03 5.01
CA SER A 122 -0.93 -8.56 4.15
C SER A 122 -1.05 -9.44 2.90
N GLN A 123 -2.27 -9.63 2.44
CA GLN A 123 -2.49 -10.08 1.07
C GLN A 123 -1.98 -9.00 0.12
N ARG A 124 -1.70 -9.37 -1.12
CA ARG A 124 -1.31 -8.42 -2.16
C ARG A 124 -2.55 -7.79 -2.75
N TYR A 125 -2.63 -6.48 -2.72
CA TYR A 125 -3.78 -5.76 -3.27
C TYR A 125 -3.38 -4.38 -3.76
N ALA A 126 -4.30 -3.75 -4.49
CA ALA A 126 -4.24 -2.32 -4.78
C ALA A 126 -5.65 -1.75 -4.69
N MET A 127 -5.77 -0.53 -4.22
CA MET A 127 -7.06 0.15 -4.12
C MET A 127 -6.93 1.61 -4.48
N ILE A 128 -8.05 2.17 -4.96
CA ILE A 128 -8.22 3.60 -5.17
C ILE A 128 -9.14 4.10 -4.07
N ILE A 129 -8.73 5.17 -3.42
CA ILE A 129 -9.46 5.78 -2.30
C ILE A 129 -9.74 7.23 -2.66
N GLU A 130 -10.98 7.65 -2.54
CA GLU A 130 -11.36 9.05 -2.75
C GLU A 130 -12.02 9.56 -1.48
N ASP A 131 -11.40 10.54 -0.84
CA ASP A 131 -11.85 11.13 0.43
C ASP A 131 -12.23 10.06 1.47
N GLY A 132 -11.33 9.08 1.67
CA GLY A 132 -11.51 8.01 2.65
C GLY A 132 -12.42 6.86 2.23
N VAL A 133 -13.03 6.93 1.05
CA VAL A 133 -13.93 5.88 0.55
C VAL A 133 -13.19 5.03 -0.49
N VAL A 134 -13.25 3.71 -0.36
CA VAL A 134 -12.66 2.78 -1.32
C VAL A 134 -13.53 2.73 -2.57
N THR A 135 -13.02 3.24 -3.68
CA THR A 135 -13.74 3.26 -4.96
C THR A 135 -13.37 2.09 -5.86
N THR A 136 -12.16 1.56 -5.71
CA THR A 136 -11.69 0.37 -6.43
C THR A 136 -10.90 -0.50 -5.47
N LEU A 137 -11.13 -1.79 -5.50
CA LEU A 137 -10.38 -2.77 -4.69
C LEU A 137 -10.06 -3.98 -5.54
N ASN A 138 -8.77 -4.19 -5.78
CA ASN A 138 -8.25 -5.33 -6.55
C ASN A 138 -7.35 -6.17 -5.65
N VAL A 139 -7.85 -7.33 -5.21
CA VAL A 139 -7.12 -8.26 -4.35
C VAL A 139 -6.64 -9.44 -5.20
N GLU A 140 -5.35 -9.73 -5.11
CA GLU A 140 -4.77 -10.85 -5.86
C GLU A 140 -5.24 -12.20 -5.32
N ALA A 141 -5.43 -13.14 -6.23
CA ALA A 141 -5.52 -14.54 -5.86
C ALA A 141 -4.17 -15.00 -5.29
N PRO A 142 -4.13 -16.02 -4.42
CA PRO A 142 -2.86 -16.48 -3.85
C PRO A 142 -1.80 -16.74 -4.92
N LYS A 143 -0.60 -16.17 -4.71
CA LYS A 143 0.56 -16.29 -5.61
C LYS A 143 0.40 -15.65 -6.99
N SER A 144 -0.67 -14.89 -7.22
CA SER A 144 -0.89 -14.17 -8.48
C SER A 144 -0.38 -12.74 -8.40
N PHE A 145 -0.08 -12.18 -9.56
CA PHE A 145 0.27 -10.76 -9.71
C PHE A 145 -0.30 -10.25 -11.05
N GLU A 146 -1.56 -9.86 -11.03
CA GLU A 146 -2.28 -9.43 -12.25
C GLU A 146 -3.15 -8.21 -12.01
N VAL A 147 -3.98 -8.25 -10.97
CA VAL A 147 -5.01 -7.22 -10.74
C VAL A 147 -4.54 -6.06 -9.87
N SER A 148 -3.46 -6.22 -9.13
CA SER A 148 -2.91 -5.17 -8.24
C SER A 148 -1.77 -4.39 -8.87
N LYS A 149 -1.33 -4.75 -10.06
CA LYS A 149 -0.26 -4.02 -10.73
C LYS A 149 -0.73 -2.66 -11.22
N VAL A 150 0.22 -1.77 -11.45
CA VAL A 150 -0.07 -0.37 -11.77
C VAL A 150 -0.92 -0.22 -13.04
N GLU A 151 -0.75 -1.07 -14.04
CA GLU A 151 -1.53 -1.03 -15.28
C GLU A 151 -3.01 -1.23 -15.02
N ALA A 152 -3.37 -2.16 -14.12
CA ALA A 152 -4.77 -2.39 -13.76
C ALA A 152 -5.37 -1.19 -13.03
N ILE A 153 -4.60 -0.53 -12.19
CA ILE A 153 -5.04 0.68 -11.49
C ILE A 153 -5.18 1.86 -12.46
N LEU A 154 -4.26 2.01 -13.39
CA LEU A 154 -4.35 3.08 -14.41
C LEU A 154 -5.61 2.95 -15.26
N GLU A 155 -6.01 1.73 -15.60
CA GLU A 155 -7.26 1.48 -16.33
C GLU A 155 -8.51 1.86 -15.52
N ALA A 156 -8.45 1.75 -14.21
CA ALA A 156 -9.58 2.06 -13.32
C ALA A 156 -9.69 3.55 -12.98
N LEU A 157 -8.68 4.34 -13.27
CA LEU A 157 -8.66 5.79 -12.99
C LEU A 157 -9.36 6.62 -14.06
#